data_e6659d63ad17f4eb1eb6af06e13edce9
#
_entry.id   e6659d63ad17f4eb1eb6af06e13edce9
#
_cell.length_a   1.000
_cell.length_b   1.000
_cell.length_c   1.000
_cell.angle_alpha   90.00
_cell.angle_beta   90.00
_cell.angle_gamma   90.00
#
_symmetry.space_group_name_H-M   'P 1'
#
loop_
_entity.id
_entity.type
_entity.pdbx_description
1 polymer ?
#
loop_
_entity_poly.entity_id
_entity_poly.type
_entity_poly.pdbx_seq_one_letter_code
_entity_poly.pdbx_strand_id
1 'polypeptide(L)'
;YIADGTVLDMIWSWLKAGYMEEGKHHRVDSGTPQGGVISPLLANVYLNELDWILAEHNIRFVRYADDFLLFAKTEEDIKKAAKITLEKLTELGLEIASGKTKFVDFNDDDFDFLGFTFEHWRKRKKDGKPYYIAKPKNETWKDFRQKIKAKTKKTFTYSKEKWINMVNPIIRGKVNYFLTIHEEIKENEKYG
;
A
#
# COMPACT_ATOMS: atom_id res chain seq x y z
N TYR A 1 -8.82 -3.13 21.99
CA TYR A 1 -8.26 -4.49 22.00
C TYR A 1 -9.36 -5.54 22.06
N ILE A 2 -9.07 -6.75 21.56
CA ILE A 2 -10.02 -7.88 21.56
C ILE A 2 -9.98 -8.50 22.96
N ALA A 3 -11.09 -8.40 23.71
CA ALA A 3 -11.21 -8.99 25.04
C ALA A 3 -12.05 -10.29 25.07
N ASP A 4 -12.75 -10.60 23.98
CA ASP A 4 -13.59 -11.79 23.88
C ASP A 4 -12.74 -13.05 23.70
N GLY A 5 -12.86 -14.01 24.64
CA GLY A 5 -12.09 -15.25 24.63
C GLY A 5 -12.37 -16.10 23.38
N THR A 6 -13.62 -16.16 22.93
CA THR A 6 -14.00 -16.94 21.73
C THR A 6 -13.32 -16.40 20.48
N VAL A 7 -13.27 -15.06 20.33
CA VAL A 7 -12.59 -14.41 19.22
C VAL A 7 -11.07 -14.64 19.29
N LEU A 8 -10.49 -14.57 20.48
CA LEU A 8 -9.08 -14.87 20.69
C LEU A 8 -8.73 -16.31 20.34
N ASP A 9 -9.57 -17.29 20.72
CA ASP A 9 -9.37 -18.69 20.37
C ASP A 9 -9.47 -18.94 18.86
N MET A 10 -10.37 -18.24 18.17
CA MET A 10 -10.46 -18.27 16.72
C MET A 10 -9.19 -17.71 16.06
N ILE A 11 -8.72 -16.54 16.49
CA ILE A 11 -7.47 -15.94 16.00
C ILE A 11 -6.30 -16.90 16.23
N TRP A 12 -6.21 -17.47 17.42
CA TRP A 12 -5.17 -18.42 17.77
C TRP A 12 -5.18 -19.66 16.90
N SER A 13 -6.36 -20.19 16.60
CA SER A 13 -6.51 -21.35 15.70
C SER A 13 -6.07 -21.02 14.27
N TRP A 14 -6.38 -19.82 13.76
CA TRP A 14 -5.91 -19.37 12.44
C TRP A 14 -4.40 -19.16 12.37
N LEU A 15 -3.79 -18.59 13.41
CA LEU A 15 -2.34 -18.43 13.50
C LEU A 15 -1.62 -19.79 13.51
N LYS A 16 -2.20 -20.79 14.16
CA LYS A 16 -1.66 -22.15 14.22
C LYS A 16 -1.94 -23.02 12.99
N ALA A 17 -2.90 -22.63 12.16
CA ALA A 17 -3.35 -23.44 11.02
C ALA A 17 -2.26 -23.70 9.99
N GLY A 18 -1.21 -22.85 9.93
CA GLY A 18 -0.15 -22.97 8.92
C GLY A 18 -0.65 -22.75 7.50
N TYR A 19 0.07 -23.25 6.51
CA TYR A 19 -0.33 -23.17 5.11
C TYR A 19 -0.04 -24.47 4.35
N MET A 20 -0.74 -24.66 3.24
CA MET A 20 -0.54 -25.80 2.34
C MET A 20 0.24 -25.34 1.10
N GLU A 21 1.35 -26.02 0.80
CA GLU A 21 2.14 -25.80 -0.40
C GLU A 21 2.48 -27.17 -1.03
N GLU A 22 2.22 -27.33 -2.31
CA GLU A 22 2.42 -28.58 -3.04
C GLU A 22 1.84 -29.84 -2.35
N GLY A 23 0.70 -29.68 -1.66
CA GLY A 23 0.02 -30.78 -0.93
C GLY A 23 0.66 -31.14 0.41
N LYS A 24 1.65 -30.37 0.88
CA LYS A 24 2.27 -30.53 2.20
C LYS A 24 1.82 -29.41 3.13
N HIS A 25 1.59 -29.76 4.40
CA HIS A 25 1.27 -28.79 5.43
C HIS A 25 2.55 -28.24 6.07
N HIS A 26 2.68 -26.92 6.09
CA HIS A 26 3.77 -26.19 6.71
C HIS A 26 3.26 -25.44 7.94
N ARG A 27 3.96 -25.55 9.05
CA ARG A 27 3.69 -24.72 10.24
C ARG A 27 4.36 -23.37 10.09
N VAL A 28 3.77 -22.36 10.68
CA VAL A 28 4.33 -21.00 10.76
C VAL A 28 4.71 -20.78 12.23
N ASP A 29 5.99 -20.56 12.48
CA ASP A 29 6.52 -20.37 13.82
C ASP A 29 6.34 -18.92 14.30
N SER A 30 6.17 -17.95 13.40
CA SER A 30 5.96 -16.53 13.70
C SER A 30 5.13 -15.86 12.62
N GLY A 31 4.21 -14.98 13.03
CA GLY A 31 3.34 -14.22 12.16
C GLY A 31 2.19 -15.03 11.55
N THR A 32 1.69 -14.58 10.39
CA THR A 32 0.63 -15.25 9.62
C THR A 32 1.17 -15.70 8.26
N PRO A 33 0.64 -16.80 7.69
CA PRO A 33 1.03 -17.24 6.36
C PRO A 33 0.76 -16.12 5.34
N GLN A 34 1.70 -15.91 4.44
CA GLN A 34 1.54 -14.95 3.35
C GLN A 34 0.37 -15.37 2.45
N GLY A 35 -0.60 -14.44 2.23
CA GLY A 35 -1.82 -14.73 1.47
C GLY A 35 -2.99 -15.30 2.28
N GLY A 36 -2.86 -15.44 3.60
CA GLY A 36 -3.99 -15.79 4.47
C GLY A 36 -5.08 -14.72 4.45
N VAL A 37 -6.36 -15.13 4.35
CA VAL A 37 -7.52 -14.22 4.24
C VAL A 37 -7.62 -13.25 5.42
N ILE A 38 -7.27 -13.70 6.63
CA ILE A 38 -7.33 -12.90 7.86
C ILE A 38 -6.06 -12.06 8.10
N SER A 39 -4.94 -12.38 7.43
CA SER A 39 -3.65 -11.74 7.67
C SER A 39 -3.68 -10.21 7.55
N PRO A 40 -4.33 -9.60 6.54
CA PRO A 40 -4.40 -8.14 6.44
C PRO A 40 -5.15 -7.49 7.62
N LEU A 41 -6.21 -8.15 8.11
CA LEU A 41 -6.95 -7.65 9.26
C LEU A 41 -6.12 -7.73 10.54
N LEU A 42 -5.45 -8.86 10.79
CA LEU A 42 -4.60 -9.02 11.97
C LEU A 42 -3.39 -8.08 11.93
N ALA A 43 -2.79 -7.87 10.76
CA ALA A 43 -1.72 -6.89 10.58
C ALA A 43 -2.20 -5.47 10.92
N ASN A 44 -3.42 -5.09 10.50
CA ASN A 44 -3.99 -3.79 10.83
C ASN A 44 -4.27 -3.65 12.33
N VAL A 45 -4.79 -4.69 12.99
CA VAL A 45 -5.00 -4.69 14.45
C VAL A 45 -3.65 -4.53 15.17
N TYR A 46 -2.62 -5.23 14.74
CA TYR A 46 -1.29 -5.17 15.33
C TYR A 46 -0.61 -3.82 15.15
N LEU A 47 -0.63 -3.28 13.93
CA LEU A 47 -0.04 -1.98 13.60
C LEU A 47 -0.86 -0.78 14.09
N ASN A 48 -2.07 -0.99 14.61
CA ASN A 48 -2.86 0.08 15.23
C ASN A 48 -2.14 0.73 16.43
N GLU A 49 -1.25 0.00 17.10
CA GLU A 49 -0.37 0.56 18.14
C GLU A 49 0.53 1.66 17.58
N LEU A 50 1.07 1.45 16.38
CA LEU A 50 1.84 2.48 15.69
C LEU A 50 0.97 3.69 15.33
N ASP A 51 -0.24 3.46 14.84
CA ASP A 51 -1.16 4.54 14.47
C ASP A 51 -1.49 5.42 15.69
N TRP A 52 -1.71 4.82 16.86
CA TRP A 52 -1.98 5.54 18.11
C TRP A 52 -0.80 6.40 18.56
N ILE A 53 0.42 5.86 18.58
CA ILE A 53 1.58 6.62 19.02
C ILE A 53 1.90 7.78 18.08
N LEU A 54 1.72 7.59 16.76
CA LEU A 54 1.89 8.65 15.78
C LEU A 54 0.86 9.77 15.97
N ALA A 55 -0.41 9.41 16.22
CA ALA A 55 -1.48 10.37 16.48
C ALA A 55 -1.25 11.14 17.78
N GLU A 56 -0.83 10.48 18.86
CA GLU A 56 -0.51 11.11 20.16
C GLU A 56 0.59 12.16 20.04
N HIS A 57 1.58 11.90 19.19
CA HIS A 57 2.66 12.86 18.93
C HIS A 57 2.33 13.89 17.84
N ASN A 58 1.05 13.92 17.36
CA ASN A 58 0.60 14.81 16.28
C ASN A 58 1.41 14.66 14.99
N ILE A 59 1.94 13.47 14.73
CA ILE A 59 2.63 13.14 13.49
C ILE A 59 1.59 12.86 12.41
N ARG A 60 1.67 13.55 11.29
CA ARG A 60 0.81 13.27 10.13
C ARG A 60 1.34 12.05 9.39
N PHE A 61 0.46 11.09 9.16
CA PHE A 61 0.84 9.86 8.45
C PHE A 61 -0.30 9.32 7.59
N VAL A 62 0.05 8.49 6.65
CA VAL A 62 -0.87 7.63 5.87
C VAL A 62 -0.30 6.23 5.90
N ARG A 63 -1.12 5.25 6.26
CA ARG A 63 -0.73 3.83 6.26
C ARG A 63 -1.71 3.00 5.43
N TYR A 64 -1.16 2.12 4.63
CA TYR A 64 -1.88 1.07 3.92
C TYR A 64 -1.19 -0.27 4.18
N ALA A 65 -1.79 -1.10 5.01
CA ALA A 65 -1.20 -2.33 5.53
C ALA A 65 0.16 -2.04 6.22
N ASP A 66 1.25 -2.57 5.70
CA ASP A 66 2.63 -2.38 6.16
C ASP A 66 3.34 -1.19 5.49
N ASP A 67 2.81 -0.67 4.39
CA ASP A 67 3.33 0.53 3.74
C ASP A 67 2.81 1.80 4.41
N PHE A 68 3.68 2.74 4.76
CA PHE A 68 3.28 4.02 5.35
C PHE A 68 4.15 5.19 4.91
N LEU A 69 3.57 6.38 5.00
CA LEU A 69 4.23 7.67 4.79
C LEU A 69 4.09 8.52 6.05
N LEU A 70 5.16 9.20 6.43
CA LEU A 70 5.17 10.22 7.46
C LEU A 70 5.36 11.59 6.81
N PHE A 71 4.67 12.60 7.31
CA PHE A 71 4.75 13.96 6.77
C PHE A 71 5.16 14.95 7.86
N ALA A 72 6.11 15.79 7.53
CA ALA A 72 6.54 16.89 8.38
C ALA A 72 6.86 18.14 7.54
N LYS A 73 6.91 19.29 8.17
CA LYS A 73 7.25 20.54 7.50
C LYS A 73 8.76 20.84 7.52
N THR A 74 9.48 20.25 8.46
CA THR A 74 10.91 20.46 8.63
C THR A 74 11.66 19.12 8.68
N GLU A 75 12.94 19.17 8.34
CA GLU A 75 13.82 18.00 8.41
C GLU A 75 13.97 17.50 9.86
N GLU A 76 13.98 18.41 10.84
CA GLU A 76 14.05 18.03 12.26
C GLU A 76 12.81 17.25 12.69
N ASP A 77 11.62 17.70 12.28
CA ASP A 77 10.36 17.06 12.66
C ASP A 77 10.23 15.68 12.02
N ILE A 78 10.63 15.51 10.74
CA ILE A 78 10.59 14.18 10.10
C ILE A 78 11.59 13.22 10.73
N LYS A 79 12.76 13.70 11.17
CA LYS A 79 13.73 12.87 11.90
C LYS A 79 13.19 12.44 13.26
N LYS A 80 12.51 13.33 13.99
CA LYS A 80 11.83 12.98 15.25
C LYS A 80 10.73 11.96 15.02
N ALA A 81 9.89 12.18 14.01
CA ALA A 81 8.82 11.24 13.65
C ALA A 81 9.38 9.87 13.29
N ALA A 82 10.44 9.81 12.49
CA ALA A 82 11.10 8.55 12.12
C ALA A 82 11.67 7.83 13.35
N LYS A 83 12.25 8.56 14.31
CA LYS A 83 12.78 7.98 15.55
C LYS A 83 11.67 7.34 16.38
N ILE A 84 10.57 8.06 16.64
CA ILE A 84 9.40 7.55 17.38
C ILE A 84 8.83 6.30 16.68
N THR A 85 8.71 6.35 15.35
CA THR A 85 8.25 5.21 14.56
C THR A 85 9.15 3.99 14.72
N LEU A 86 10.47 4.19 14.62
CA LEU A 86 11.45 3.11 14.75
C LEU A 86 11.44 2.49 16.14
N GLU A 87 11.36 3.31 17.19
CA GLU A 87 11.27 2.86 18.58
C GLU A 87 10.02 2.01 18.78
N LYS A 88 8.85 2.44 18.26
CA LYS A 88 7.60 1.69 18.39
C LYS A 88 7.62 0.39 17.58
N LEU A 89 8.13 0.41 16.36
CA LEU A 89 8.26 -0.82 15.56
C LEU A 89 9.20 -1.82 16.21
N THR A 90 10.31 -1.36 16.80
CA THR A 90 11.24 -2.21 17.57
C THR A 90 10.56 -2.84 18.79
N GLU A 91 9.76 -2.06 19.54
CA GLU A 91 8.95 -2.56 20.67
C GLU A 91 7.96 -3.64 20.20
N LEU A 92 7.37 -3.48 19.02
CA LEU A 92 6.49 -4.45 18.39
C LEU A 92 7.23 -5.66 17.77
N GLY A 93 8.56 -5.71 17.85
CA GLY A 93 9.36 -6.77 17.22
C GLY A 93 9.36 -6.74 15.70
N LEU A 94 9.13 -5.55 15.10
CA LEU A 94 9.10 -5.34 13.66
C LEU A 94 10.35 -4.60 13.19
N GLU A 95 10.79 -4.91 11.97
CA GLU A 95 11.94 -4.28 11.34
C GLU A 95 11.52 -3.47 10.12
N ILE A 96 12.15 -2.30 9.95
CA ILE A 96 11.99 -1.49 8.74
C ILE A 96 12.87 -2.03 7.62
N ALA A 97 12.29 -2.18 6.44
CA ALA A 97 13.04 -2.50 5.23
C ALA A 97 13.91 -1.30 4.81
N SER A 98 15.13 -1.21 5.34
CA SER A 98 16.06 -0.08 5.14
C SER A 98 16.31 0.25 3.65
N GLY A 99 16.31 -0.76 2.78
CA GLY A 99 16.48 -0.57 1.34
C GLY A 99 15.28 0.06 0.62
N LYS A 100 14.09 0.11 1.27
CA LYS A 100 12.87 0.70 0.72
C LYS A 100 12.48 2.01 1.41
N THR A 101 12.97 2.26 2.62
CA THR A 101 12.66 3.45 3.41
C THR A 101 13.55 4.61 2.98
N LYS A 102 12.96 5.77 2.71
CA LYS A 102 13.67 6.96 2.23
C LYS A 102 13.12 8.22 2.91
N PHE A 103 13.99 9.17 3.14
CA PHE A 103 13.63 10.57 3.39
C PHE A 103 13.58 11.29 2.04
N VAL A 104 12.51 12.02 1.80
CA VAL A 104 12.27 12.73 0.54
C VAL A 104 11.89 14.18 0.85
N ASP A 105 12.57 15.15 0.27
CA ASP A 105 12.10 16.53 0.22
C ASP A 105 11.14 16.67 -0.97
N PHE A 106 9.85 16.74 -0.69
CA PHE A 106 8.82 16.80 -1.73
C PHE A 106 8.79 18.13 -2.48
N ASN A 107 9.60 19.10 -2.10
CA ASN A 107 9.78 20.31 -2.90
C ASN A 107 10.64 20.07 -4.14
N ASP A 108 11.58 19.13 -4.08
CA ASP A 108 12.58 18.89 -5.11
C ASP A 108 12.53 17.48 -5.69
N ASP A 109 12.11 16.49 -4.89
CA ASP A 109 12.15 15.08 -5.23
C ASP A 109 10.77 14.43 -5.31
N ASP A 110 10.65 13.45 -6.19
CA ASP A 110 9.46 12.61 -6.35
C ASP A 110 9.53 11.42 -5.39
N PHE A 111 8.37 10.89 -4.99
CA PHE A 111 8.32 9.64 -4.23
C PHE A 111 7.29 8.66 -4.80
N ASP A 112 7.50 7.38 -4.48
CA ASP A 112 6.64 6.29 -4.88
C ASP A 112 5.81 5.77 -3.70
N PHE A 113 4.51 5.59 -3.91
CA PHE A 113 3.62 4.98 -2.93
C PHE A 113 2.47 4.23 -3.62
N LEU A 114 2.16 3.01 -3.17
CA LEU A 114 1.06 2.17 -3.67
C LEU A 114 0.98 2.04 -5.21
N GLY A 115 2.13 1.93 -5.86
CA GLY A 115 2.19 1.78 -7.33
C GLY A 115 2.03 3.07 -8.12
N PHE A 116 2.06 4.21 -7.44
CA PHE A 116 2.09 5.54 -8.02
C PHE A 116 3.40 6.23 -7.74
N THR A 117 3.81 7.12 -8.66
CA THR A 117 4.83 8.12 -8.45
C THR A 117 4.15 9.45 -8.23
N PHE A 118 4.41 10.07 -7.09
CA PHE A 118 3.99 11.42 -6.76
C PHE A 118 5.12 12.37 -7.14
N GLU A 119 4.88 13.21 -8.17
CA GLU A 119 5.84 14.22 -8.59
C GLU A 119 5.83 15.38 -7.59
N HIS A 120 7.01 15.95 -7.33
CA HIS A 120 7.21 17.05 -6.39
C HIS A 120 6.31 18.27 -6.68
N TRP A 121 6.14 19.13 -5.69
CA TRP A 121 5.31 20.32 -5.78
C TRP A 121 5.72 21.25 -6.91
N ARG A 122 4.71 21.72 -7.66
CA ARG A 122 4.86 22.71 -8.72
C ARG A 122 3.88 23.84 -8.50
N LYS A 123 4.17 25.02 -9.05
CA LYS A 123 3.26 26.17 -9.02
C LYS A 123 2.58 26.32 -10.38
N ARG A 124 1.28 26.52 -10.39
CA ARG A 124 0.52 26.83 -11.59
C ARG A 124 0.94 28.18 -12.13
N LYS A 125 1.19 28.26 -13.45
CA LYS A 125 1.56 29.53 -14.13
C LYS A 125 0.44 30.58 -14.04
N LYS A 126 -0.84 30.15 -13.96
CA LYS A 126 -2.02 31.04 -14.01
C LYS A 126 -2.27 31.76 -12.70
N ASP A 127 -2.18 31.07 -11.57
CA ASP A 127 -2.63 31.57 -10.25
C ASP A 127 -1.61 31.38 -9.14
N GLY A 128 -0.46 30.81 -9.45
CA GLY A 128 0.62 30.53 -8.48
C GLY A 128 0.30 29.44 -7.44
N LYS A 129 -0.88 28.81 -7.51
CA LYS A 129 -1.29 27.79 -6.55
C LYS A 129 -0.40 26.53 -6.67
N PRO A 130 -0.02 25.94 -5.53
CA PRO A 130 0.74 24.70 -5.54
C PRO A 130 -0.14 23.54 -6.06
N TYR A 131 0.46 22.61 -6.78
CA TYR A 131 -0.16 21.36 -7.19
C TYR A 131 0.90 20.25 -7.28
N TYR A 132 0.47 19.02 -7.24
CA TYR A 132 1.28 17.85 -7.51
C TYR A 132 0.60 16.93 -8.52
N ILE A 133 1.35 16.02 -9.11
CA ILE A 133 0.83 15.04 -10.05
C ILE A 133 1.13 13.65 -9.49
N ALA A 134 0.11 12.82 -9.41
CA ALA A 134 0.26 11.39 -9.16
C ALA A 134 0.07 10.63 -10.47
N LYS A 135 1.01 9.79 -10.82
CA LYS A 135 0.95 8.96 -12.03
C LYS A 135 1.34 7.52 -11.74
N PRO A 136 0.78 6.54 -12.48
CA PRO A 136 1.16 5.15 -12.31
C PRO A 136 2.65 4.94 -12.58
N LYS A 137 3.32 4.17 -11.72
CA LYS A 137 4.72 3.77 -11.93
C LYS A 137 4.92 3.02 -13.25
N ASN A 138 6.10 3.18 -13.83
CA ASN A 138 6.46 2.47 -15.06
C ASN A 138 6.38 0.94 -14.91
N GLU A 139 6.72 0.42 -13.74
CA GLU A 139 6.63 -1.02 -13.43
C GLU A 139 5.19 -1.50 -13.46
N THR A 140 4.25 -0.70 -12.94
CA THR A 140 2.82 -0.98 -12.97
C THR A 140 2.29 -1.08 -14.41
N TRP A 141 2.79 -0.24 -15.31
CA TRP A 141 2.47 -0.31 -16.74
C TRP A 141 3.12 -1.51 -17.44
N LYS A 142 4.33 -1.89 -17.05
CA LYS A 142 4.99 -3.10 -17.57
C LYS A 142 4.21 -4.35 -17.19
N ASP A 143 3.83 -4.48 -15.90
CA ASP A 143 3.01 -5.59 -15.40
C ASP A 143 1.66 -5.68 -16.13
N PHE A 144 0.95 -4.55 -16.27
CA PHE A 144 -0.31 -4.50 -17.01
C PHE A 144 -0.15 -4.99 -18.45
N ARG A 145 0.87 -4.48 -19.18
CA ARG A 145 1.16 -4.93 -20.55
C ARG A 145 1.48 -6.41 -20.62
N GLN A 146 2.22 -6.94 -19.66
CA GLN A 146 2.54 -8.37 -19.60
C GLN A 146 1.28 -9.21 -19.38
N LYS A 147 0.39 -8.80 -18.47
CA LYS A 147 -0.89 -9.47 -18.22
C LYS A 147 -1.78 -9.51 -19.48
N ILE A 148 -1.89 -8.40 -20.19
CA ILE A 148 -2.61 -8.35 -21.48
C ILE A 148 -1.94 -9.23 -22.50
N LYS A 149 -0.62 -9.12 -22.69
CA LYS A 149 0.13 -9.94 -23.65
C LYS A 149 -0.01 -11.44 -23.37
N ALA A 150 -0.04 -11.85 -22.11
CA ALA A 150 -0.25 -13.25 -21.73
C ALA A 150 -1.63 -13.79 -22.16
N LYS A 151 -2.66 -12.92 -22.29
CA LYS A 151 -4.01 -13.28 -22.75
C LYS A 151 -4.25 -13.06 -24.24
N THR A 152 -3.27 -12.52 -24.96
CA THR A 152 -3.39 -12.16 -26.38
C THR A 152 -2.38 -12.87 -27.27
N LYS A 153 -1.90 -14.04 -26.86
CA LYS A 153 -0.97 -14.85 -27.69
C LYS A 153 -1.66 -15.31 -28.98
N LYS A 154 -0.97 -15.19 -30.12
CA LYS A 154 -1.47 -15.62 -31.45
C LYS A 154 -1.84 -17.11 -31.52
N THR A 155 -1.32 -17.92 -30.60
CA THR A 155 -1.60 -19.36 -30.52
C THR A 155 -2.93 -19.71 -29.85
N PHE A 156 -3.66 -18.73 -29.31
CA PHE A 156 -4.94 -18.99 -28.66
C PHE A 156 -6.08 -19.00 -29.68
N THR A 157 -6.80 -20.09 -29.73
CA THR A 157 -8.00 -20.32 -30.58
C THR A 157 -9.30 -20.02 -29.82
N TYR A 158 -9.35 -18.87 -29.13
CA TYR A 158 -10.55 -18.45 -28.40
C TYR A 158 -11.55 -17.75 -29.33
N SER A 159 -12.86 -17.89 -29.04
CA SER A 159 -13.87 -17.02 -29.63
C SER A 159 -13.64 -15.57 -29.19
N LYS A 160 -14.17 -14.61 -29.97
CA LYS A 160 -14.07 -13.17 -29.65
C LYS A 160 -14.65 -12.87 -28.27
N GLU A 161 -15.81 -13.45 -27.95
CA GLU A 161 -16.52 -13.28 -26.68
C GLU A 161 -15.67 -13.78 -25.50
N LYS A 162 -15.09 -14.98 -25.65
CA LYS A 162 -14.23 -15.56 -24.60
C LYS A 162 -12.99 -14.69 -24.37
N TRP A 163 -12.38 -14.21 -25.43
CA TRP A 163 -11.22 -13.32 -25.33
C TRP A 163 -11.57 -12.00 -24.64
N ILE A 164 -12.67 -11.34 -25.03
CA ILE A 164 -13.15 -10.10 -24.41
C ILE A 164 -13.41 -10.32 -22.91
N ASN A 165 -14.08 -11.42 -22.54
CA ASN A 165 -14.39 -11.75 -21.16
C ASN A 165 -13.13 -12.00 -20.28
N MET A 166 -12.02 -12.45 -20.89
CA MET A 166 -10.75 -12.62 -20.19
C MET A 166 -9.95 -11.32 -20.04
N VAL A 167 -10.05 -10.40 -20.99
CA VAL A 167 -9.23 -9.20 -21.05
C VAL A 167 -9.91 -8.02 -20.34
N ASN A 168 -11.24 -7.87 -20.51
CA ASN A 168 -12.00 -6.77 -19.92
C ASN A 168 -11.84 -6.62 -18.39
N PRO A 169 -11.88 -7.69 -17.57
CA PRO A 169 -11.68 -7.54 -16.12
C PRO A 169 -10.31 -6.95 -15.78
N ILE A 170 -9.26 -7.31 -16.54
CA ILE A 170 -7.91 -6.80 -16.35
C ILE A 170 -7.86 -5.31 -16.66
N ILE A 171 -8.48 -4.90 -17.80
CA ILE A 171 -8.52 -3.49 -18.20
C ILE A 171 -9.36 -2.68 -17.21
N ARG A 172 -10.58 -3.12 -16.90
CA ARG A 172 -11.49 -2.41 -15.97
C ARG A 172 -10.89 -2.28 -14.59
N GLY A 173 -10.32 -3.35 -14.04
CA GLY A 173 -9.67 -3.30 -12.73
C GLY A 173 -8.52 -2.28 -12.69
N LYS A 174 -7.75 -2.18 -13.78
CA LYS A 174 -6.63 -1.24 -13.86
C LYS A 174 -7.12 0.21 -14.06
N VAL A 175 -8.09 0.40 -14.92
CA VAL A 175 -8.69 1.72 -15.16
C VAL A 175 -9.36 2.25 -13.88
N ASN A 176 -10.18 1.45 -13.22
CA ASN A 176 -10.84 1.87 -11.97
C ASN A 176 -9.83 2.23 -10.89
N TYR A 177 -8.79 1.41 -10.71
CA TYR A 177 -7.73 1.68 -9.74
C TYR A 177 -7.04 3.03 -9.96
N PHE A 178 -6.83 3.42 -11.21
CA PHE A 178 -6.18 4.70 -11.52
C PHE A 178 -7.12 5.89 -11.57
N LEU A 179 -8.39 5.70 -11.94
CA LEU A 179 -9.38 6.78 -11.99
C LEU A 179 -9.73 7.29 -10.60
N THR A 180 -9.85 6.40 -9.61
CA THR A 180 -10.21 6.78 -8.23
C THR A 180 -9.29 7.87 -7.70
N ILE A 181 -7.97 7.72 -7.88
CA ILE A 181 -6.99 8.72 -7.42
C ILE A 181 -7.10 10.04 -8.20
N HIS A 182 -7.39 9.96 -9.50
CA HIS A 182 -7.52 11.17 -10.32
C HIS A 182 -8.79 11.99 -9.99
N GLU A 183 -9.86 11.33 -9.60
CA GLU A 183 -11.09 11.97 -9.16
C GLU A 183 -10.94 12.63 -7.77
N GLU A 184 -10.31 11.94 -6.81
CA GLU A 184 -10.02 12.50 -5.48
C GLU A 184 -9.09 13.73 -5.54
N ILE A 185 -8.08 13.72 -6.43
CA ILE A 185 -7.21 14.88 -6.64
C ILE A 185 -8.02 16.07 -7.18
N LYS A 186 -8.96 15.85 -8.11
CA LYS A 186 -9.81 16.90 -8.66
C LYS A 186 -10.83 17.45 -7.67
N GLU A 187 -11.39 16.61 -6.79
CA GLU A 187 -12.31 17.05 -5.75
C GLU A 187 -11.59 17.91 -4.71
N ASN A 188 -10.42 17.52 -4.25
CA ASN A 188 -9.62 18.32 -3.33
C ASN A 188 -9.15 19.66 -3.93
N GLU A 189 -9.04 19.76 -5.27
CA GLU A 189 -8.78 21.03 -5.95
C GLU A 189 -9.99 21.99 -5.95
N LYS A 190 -11.24 21.51 -5.72
CA LYS A 190 -12.45 22.33 -5.65
C LYS A 190 -12.68 22.97 -4.27
N TYR A 191 -12.15 22.37 -3.20
CA TYR A 191 -12.40 22.77 -1.81
C TYR A 191 -11.16 23.39 -1.12
N GLY A 192 -10.04 23.57 -1.78
CA GLY A 192 -8.84 24.28 -1.37
C GLY A 192 -8.69 25.57 -2.20
#